data_ec73c0c9e9bf58cae647b1198166317c
#
_entry.id   ec73c0c9e9bf58cae647b1198166317c
#
_cell.length_a   1.000
_cell.length_b   1.000
_cell.length_c   1.000
_cell.angle_alpha   90.00
_cell.angle_beta   90.00
_cell.angle_gamma   90.00
#
_symmetry.space_group_name_H-M   'P 1'
#
loop_
_entity.id
_entity.type
_entity.pdbx_description
1 polymer ?
#
loop_
_entity_poly.entity_id
_entity_poly.type
_entity_poly.pdbx_seq_one_letter_code
_entity_poly.pdbx_strand_id
1 'polypeptide(L)'
;MIDDRAALGANAHRLIPPWRLGRRLCLSSTARALACAIVVTVSLFEVGCSNARGRSWFAAMRPKSSKDWLDMALDSEHPDDRRRGVIGLAASSDATAPWAVKVYDTIARTDADAMVRRAALHALLKVPNPDRVPTALKLLNSIDRRYEDARKASAPVRWEAAKLLFAVVQRYAYGENQHAEIVDTVLALLPGEKEPNVRLTLIETLAYFPERPVLAALIAALDNEDFAVQHAAEMSLVALTGVTHHHDPDAWRQWLAQADDPFAHTGETPRELQAKRGKPRWDWLQW
;
A
#
# COMPACT_ATOMS: atom_id res chain seq x y z
N MET A 1 42.61 -8.49 -38.98
CA MET A 1 43.49 -7.30 -39.17
C MET A 1 43.09 -6.34 -38.09
N ILE A 2 43.91 -6.39 -37.07
CA ILE A 2 44.65 -5.30 -36.41
C ILE A 2 43.70 -4.47 -35.54
N ASP A 3 43.67 -4.67 -34.21
CA ASP A 3 44.64 -4.17 -33.21
C ASP A 3 44.58 -2.63 -33.11
N ASP A 4 44.36 -2.02 -31.99
CA ASP A 4 45.24 -1.82 -30.86
C ASP A 4 44.52 -0.98 -29.80
N ARG A 5 44.57 -1.40 -28.53
CA ARG A 5 45.40 -0.84 -27.41
C ARG A 5 45.02 0.61 -27.05
N ALA A 6 44.75 0.82 -25.88
CA ALA A 6 45.43 0.77 -24.58
C ALA A 6 45.31 2.18 -23.96
N ALA A 7 44.87 2.19 -22.77
CA ALA A 7 45.63 2.40 -21.54
C ALA A 7 45.72 3.86 -21.04
N LEU A 8 45.81 3.91 -19.73
CA LEU A 8 46.30 4.99 -18.86
C LEU A 8 45.20 5.98 -18.41
N GLY A 9 45.01 6.23 -17.18
CA GLY A 9 45.85 5.98 -16.05
C GLY A 9 45.35 6.77 -14.86
N ALA A 10 45.79 6.26 -13.79
CA ALA A 10 46.39 6.94 -12.66
C ALA A 10 45.47 7.64 -11.62
N ASN A 11 45.51 6.99 -10.47
CA ASN A 11 45.83 7.59 -9.16
C ASN A 11 45.17 8.88 -8.71
N ALA A 12 44.30 8.72 -7.76
CA ALA A 12 44.15 9.70 -6.69
C ALA A 12 44.15 8.97 -5.34
N HIS A 13 45.35 8.79 -4.78
CA HIS A 13 45.56 8.61 -3.37
C HIS A 13 44.92 9.77 -2.60
N ARG A 14 43.92 9.51 -1.80
CA ARG A 14 43.57 10.40 -0.71
C ARG A 14 44.00 9.80 0.60
N LEU A 15 44.98 10.46 1.15
CA LEU A 15 45.60 10.32 2.45
C LEU A 15 44.56 10.25 3.55
N ILE A 16 44.64 9.19 4.33
CA ILE A 16 43.92 9.05 5.61
C ILE A 16 44.88 9.64 6.68
N PRO A 17 44.46 10.64 7.47
CA PRO A 17 45.30 11.10 8.56
C PRO A 17 45.22 10.13 9.75
N PRO A 18 46.37 9.89 10.45
CA PRO A 18 46.43 8.97 11.56
C PRO A 18 46.04 9.64 12.87
N TRP A 19 44.84 9.39 13.35
CA TRP A 19 44.50 9.67 14.76
C TRP A 19 44.60 8.40 15.59
N ARG A 20 45.81 7.99 15.89
CA ARG A 20 46.11 7.11 17.02
C ARG A 20 46.55 7.98 18.18
N LEU A 21 45.69 8.18 19.15
CA LEU A 21 46.10 8.49 20.50
C LEU A 21 45.32 7.61 21.45
N GLY A 22 45.98 6.52 21.81
CA GLY A 22 45.54 5.65 22.89
C GLY A 22 45.58 6.41 24.20
N ARG A 23 44.44 6.69 24.76
CA ARG A 23 44.28 6.96 26.20
C ARG A 23 43.92 5.65 26.87
N ARG A 24 44.90 5.00 27.46
CA ARG A 24 44.70 4.01 28.49
C ARG A 24 44.13 4.75 29.70
N LEU A 25 42.84 4.67 29.91
CA LEU A 25 42.23 5.06 31.19
C LEU A 25 42.64 4.01 32.22
N CYS A 26 43.65 4.34 33.02
CA CYS A 26 43.91 3.65 34.26
C CYS A 26 42.76 3.99 35.20
N LEU A 27 41.81 3.09 35.33
CA LEU A 27 40.76 3.16 36.37
C LEU A 27 41.47 2.96 37.72
N SER A 28 41.31 3.95 38.60
CA SER A 28 41.83 3.90 39.98
C SER A 28 41.25 2.70 40.72
N SER A 29 41.97 2.22 41.71
CA SER A 29 41.58 1.07 42.54
C SER A 29 40.21 1.22 43.18
N THR A 30 39.74 2.44 43.40
CA THR A 30 38.41 2.78 43.94
C THR A 30 37.26 2.47 42.94
N ALA A 31 37.48 2.63 41.64
CA ALA A 31 36.48 2.30 40.63
C ALA A 31 36.28 0.78 40.45
N ARG A 32 37.31 -0.02 40.70
CA ARG A 32 37.22 -1.48 40.73
C ARG A 32 36.48 -2.03 41.92
N ALA A 33 36.61 -1.39 43.09
CA ALA A 33 35.86 -1.78 44.28
C ALA A 33 34.36 -1.46 44.19
N LEU A 34 33.98 -0.36 43.55
CA LEU A 34 32.58 -0.01 43.29
C LEU A 34 31.92 -0.95 42.27
N ALA A 35 32.63 -1.34 41.22
CA ALA A 35 32.11 -2.29 40.22
C ALA A 35 31.88 -3.68 40.82
N CYS A 36 32.76 -4.15 41.72
CA CYS A 36 32.57 -5.42 42.43
C CYS A 36 31.41 -5.35 43.46
N ALA A 37 31.21 -4.22 44.10
CA ALA A 37 30.12 -4.06 45.08
C ALA A 37 28.72 -4.10 44.37
N ILE A 38 28.61 -3.56 43.19
CA ILE A 38 27.36 -3.59 42.42
C ILE A 38 27.03 -5.00 41.93
N VAL A 39 28.02 -5.81 41.57
CA VAL A 39 27.81 -7.20 41.15
C VAL A 39 27.43 -8.09 42.33
N VAL A 40 27.94 -7.86 43.51
CA VAL A 40 27.63 -8.66 44.72
C VAL A 40 26.25 -8.32 45.27
N THR A 41 25.80 -7.06 45.19
CA THR A 41 24.45 -6.67 45.64
C THR A 41 23.33 -7.18 44.74
N VAL A 42 23.58 -7.41 43.44
CA VAL A 42 22.60 -8.02 42.52
C VAL A 42 22.44 -9.51 42.78
N SER A 43 23.47 -10.20 43.33
CA SER A 43 23.43 -11.65 43.58
C SER A 43 22.73 -12.04 44.90
N LEU A 44 22.36 -11.12 45.78
CA LEU A 44 21.74 -11.41 47.07
C LEU A 44 20.21 -11.20 47.11
N PHE A 45 19.59 -10.81 45.97
CA PHE A 45 18.13 -10.67 45.85
C PHE A 45 17.40 -11.87 45.29
N GLU A 46 18.08 -13.03 45.10
CA GLU A 46 17.47 -14.24 44.56
C GLU A 46 16.97 -15.26 45.60
N VAL A 47 16.62 -14.85 46.78
CA VAL A 47 15.97 -15.79 47.73
C VAL A 47 14.65 -15.22 48.23
N GLY A 48 13.59 -15.70 47.64
CA GLY A 48 12.27 -15.70 48.25
C GLY A 48 11.18 -14.97 47.52
N CYS A 49 10.53 -15.67 46.55
CA CYS A 49 9.07 -15.72 46.39
C CYS A 49 8.74 -16.69 45.26
N SER A 50 8.61 -17.95 45.58
CA SER A 50 7.91 -18.92 44.75
C SER A 50 6.42 -18.60 44.78
N ASN A 51 5.82 -18.46 43.59
CA ASN A 51 4.40 -18.26 43.26
C ASN A 51 3.94 -16.84 42.96
N ALA A 52 4.59 -16.22 42.01
CA ALA A 52 3.88 -15.30 41.12
C ALA A 52 4.37 -15.63 39.71
N ARG A 53 3.47 -15.80 38.75
CA ARG A 53 3.77 -15.93 37.32
C ARG A 53 4.54 -14.68 36.89
N GLY A 54 5.83 -14.65 37.21
CA GLY A 54 6.74 -13.59 36.86
C GLY A 54 6.96 -13.59 35.36
N ARG A 55 6.10 -12.87 34.64
CA ARG A 55 6.52 -12.36 33.35
C ARG A 55 7.70 -11.43 33.67
N SER A 56 8.93 -11.96 33.45
CA SER A 56 10.14 -11.17 33.58
C SER A 56 9.90 -9.83 32.90
N TRP A 57 10.11 -8.71 33.61
CA TRP A 57 10.02 -7.37 33.02
C TRP A 57 10.93 -7.22 31.80
N PHE A 58 12.00 -7.99 31.72
CA PHE A 58 12.85 -8.10 30.54
C PHE A 58 12.11 -8.74 29.34
N ALA A 59 11.14 -9.61 29.56
CA ALA A 59 10.33 -10.18 28.47
C ALA A 59 9.44 -9.12 27.83
N ALA A 60 9.05 -8.09 28.56
CA ALA A 60 8.29 -6.94 28.03
C ALA A 60 9.16 -6.01 27.16
N MET A 61 10.48 -6.02 27.33
CA MET A 61 11.43 -5.24 26.53
C MET A 61 11.96 -5.99 25.30
N ARG A 62 11.71 -7.29 25.17
CA ARG A 62 12.15 -8.06 24.00
C ARG A 62 11.35 -7.63 22.76
N PRO A 63 12.01 -7.31 21.63
CA PRO A 63 11.31 -7.11 20.37
C PRO A 63 10.44 -8.33 20.07
N LYS A 64 9.19 -8.09 19.71
CA LYS A 64 8.26 -9.16 19.36
C LYS A 64 8.73 -9.84 18.07
N SER A 65 8.76 -11.16 18.07
CA SER A 65 9.02 -11.96 16.87
C SER A 65 7.78 -12.00 15.96
N SER A 66 7.97 -12.45 14.72
CA SER A 66 6.83 -12.66 13.78
C SER A 66 5.78 -13.59 14.37
N LYS A 67 6.20 -14.59 15.16
CA LYS A 67 5.29 -15.49 15.87
C LYS A 67 4.49 -14.76 16.95
N ASP A 68 5.13 -13.93 17.76
CA ASP A 68 4.43 -13.16 18.81
C ASP A 68 3.38 -12.22 18.19
N TRP A 69 3.66 -11.66 17.01
CA TRP A 69 2.71 -10.84 16.27
C TRP A 69 1.56 -11.67 15.66
N LEU A 70 1.87 -12.87 15.16
CA LEU A 70 0.88 -13.80 14.64
C LEU A 70 -0.09 -14.23 15.74
N ASP A 71 0.43 -14.68 16.89
CA ASP A 71 -0.37 -15.09 18.03
C ASP A 71 -1.30 -13.94 18.49
N MET A 72 -0.78 -12.71 18.54
CA MET A 72 -1.60 -11.54 18.85
C MET A 72 -2.68 -11.26 17.79
N ALA A 73 -2.38 -11.48 16.52
CA ALA A 73 -3.33 -11.24 15.42
C ALA A 73 -4.47 -12.25 15.39
N LEU A 74 -4.25 -13.48 15.87
CA LEU A 74 -5.22 -14.58 15.79
C LEU A 74 -5.95 -14.84 17.10
N ASP A 75 -5.24 -14.78 18.23
CA ASP A 75 -5.72 -15.30 19.51
C ASP A 75 -6.26 -14.22 20.46
N SER A 76 -6.05 -12.94 20.16
CA SER A 76 -6.56 -11.87 21.03
C SER A 76 -8.07 -11.70 20.89
N GLU A 77 -8.77 -11.63 22.02
CA GLU A 77 -10.20 -11.30 22.07
C GLU A 77 -10.44 -9.82 21.70
N HIS A 78 -9.48 -8.94 21.94
CA HIS A 78 -9.60 -7.51 21.69
C HIS A 78 -9.24 -7.13 20.24
N PRO A 79 -10.15 -6.48 19.50
CA PRO A 79 -9.90 -6.07 18.10
C PRO A 79 -8.66 -5.20 17.94
N ASP A 80 -8.38 -4.30 18.88
CA ASP A 80 -7.20 -3.44 18.84
C ASP A 80 -5.88 -4.23 18.93
N ASP A 81 -5.85 -5.30 19.72
CA ASP A 81 -4.66 -6.15 19.81
C ASP A 81 -4.51 -6.99 18.56
N ARG A 82 -5.60 -7.56 18.00
CA ARG A 82 -5.55 -8.24 16.71
C ARG A 82 -5.04 -7.31 15.61
N ARG A 83 -5.55 -6.08 15.56
CA ARG A 83 -5.08 -5.06 14.61
C ARG A 83 -3.58 -4.77 14.78
N ARG A 84 -3.11 -4.58 16.03
CA ARG A 84 -1.67 -4.41 16.33
C ARG A 84 -0.86 -5.62 15.91
N GLY A 85 -1.38 -6.83 16.12
CA GLY A 85 -0.77 -8.08 15.67
C GLY A 85 -0.56 -8.11 14.16
N VAL A 86 -1.61 -7.79 13.38
CA VAL A 86 -1.54 -7.69 11.92
C VAL A 86 -0.52 -6.64 11.47
N ILE A 87 -0.54 -5.44 12.05
CA ILE A 87 0.39 -4.35 11.70
C ILE A 87 1.83 -4.75 12.05
N GLY A 88 2.04 -5.35 13.22
CA GLY A 88 3.36 -5.81 13.65
C GLY A 88 3.92 -6.92 12.77
N LEU A 89 3.08 -7.90 12.39
CA LEU A 89 3.46 -8.94 11.44
C LEU A 89 3.80 -8.35 10.06
N ALA A 90 3.01 -7.38 9.59
CA ALA A 90 3.26 -6.68 8.32
C ALA A 90 4.50 -5.77 8.33
N ALA A 91 5.06 -5.48 9.51
CA ALA A 91 6.32 -4.76 9.68
C ALA A 91 7.51 -5.69 9.98
N SER A 92 7.28 -7.00 10.17
CA SER A 92 8.31 -7.97 10.49
C SER A 92 9.09 -8.43 9.25
N SER A 93 10.18 -9.20 9.47
CA SER A 93 10.96 -9.82 8.39
C SER A 93 10.15 -10.80 7.53
N ASP A 94 9.11 -11.39 8.11
CA ASP A 94 8.27 -12.38 7.45
C ASP A 94 7.01 -11.78 6.79
N ALA A 95 6.92 -10.45 6.71
CA ALA A 95 5.75 -9.73 6.20
C ALA A 95 5.26 -10.20 4.83
N THR A 96 6.17 -10.65 3.96
CA THR A 96 5.88 -11.13 2.60
C THR A 96 5.99 -12.63 2.44
N ALA A 97 6.24 -13.36 3.52
CA ALA A 97 6.30 -14.82 3.49
C ALA A 97 4.95 -15.41 3.07
N PRO A 98 4.92 -16.51 2.27
CA PRO A 98 3.67 -17.10 1.78
C PRO A 98 2.66 -17.42 2.87
N TRP A 99 3.11 -17.87 4.04
CA TRP A 99 2.25 -18.16 5.18
C TRP A 99 1.63 -16.88 5.77
N ALA A 100 2.42 -15.79 5.91
CA ALA A 100 1.94 -14.51 6.44
C ALA A 100 0.89 -13.90 5.51
N VAL A 101 1.15 -13.94 4.20
CA VAL A 101 0.21 -13.49 3.18
C VAL A 101 -1.12 -14.25 3.24
N LYS A 102 -1.07 -15.57 3.46
CA LYS A 102 -2.29 -16.39 3.66
C LYS A 102 -3.04 -16.01 4.93
N VAL A 103 -2.33 -15.66 6.00
CA VAL A 103 -2.94 -15.16 7.24
C VAL A 103 -3.66 -13.84 6.99
N TYR A 104 -3.02 -12.86 6.33
CA TYR A 104 -3.69 -11.60 6.01
C TYR A 104 -4.93 -11.81 5.15
N ASP A 105 -4.86 -12.66 4.13
CA ASP A 105 -6.00 -12.97 3.27
C ASP A 105 -7.17 -13.57 4.08
N THR A 106 -6.87 -14.47 5.00
CA THR A 106 -7.88 -15.06 5.89
C THR A 106 -8.50 -14.01 6.79
N ILE A 107 -7.69 -13.22 7.50
CA ILE A 107 -8.17 -12.15 8.40
C ILE A 107 -8.99 -11.12 7.64
N ALA A 108 -8.54 -10.69 6.45
CA ALA A 108 -9.26 -9.73 5.62
C ALA A 108 -10.69 -10.17 5.29
N ARG A 109 -10.88 -11.48 5.11
CA ARG A 109 -12.19 -12.05 4.75
C ARG A 109 -13.06 -12.42 5.94
N THR A 110 -12.47 -12.74 7.09
CA THR A 110 -13.20 -13.43 8.18
C THR A 110 -13.24 -12.68 9.50
N ASP A 111 -12.33 -11.75 9.79
CA ASP A 111 -12.33 -11.05 11.07
C ASP A 111 -13.65 -10.30 11.29
N ALA A 112 -14.13 -10.32 12.52
CA ALA A 112 -15.35 -9.65 12.90
C ALA A 112 -15.22 -8.12 12.81
N ASP A 113 -14.05 -7.57 13.17
CA ASP A 113 -13.82 -6.14 13.21
C ASP A 113 -13.36 -5.59 11.85
N ALA A 114 -13.99 -4.49 11.41
CA ALA A 114 -13.71 -3.87 10.13
C ALA A 114 -12.30 -3.27 10.06
N MET A 115 -11.77 -2.76 11.17
CA MET A 115 -10.45 -2.14 11.19
C MET A 115 -9.33 -3.18 11.19
N VAL A 116 -9.59 -4.38 11.74
CA VAL A 116 -8.68 -5.53 11.62
C VAL A 116 -8.66 -6.02 10.17
N ARG A 117 -9.83 -6.17 9.52
CA ARG A 117 -9.91 -6.52 8.08
C ARG A 117 -9.19 -5.51 7.21
N ARG A 118 -9.38 -4.22 7.46
CA ARG A 118 -8.67 -3.15 6.77
C ARG A 118 -7.15 -3.25 6.90
N ALA A 119 -6.66 -3.49 8.13
CA ALA A 119 -5.22 -3.64 8.38
C ALA A 119 -4.63 -4.84 7.61
N ALA A 120 -5.37 -5.95 7.54
CA ALA A 120 -4.97 -7.12 6.78
C ALA A 120 -4.93 -6.86 5.26
N LEU A 121 -5.93 -6.17 4.70
CA LEU A 121 -5.92 -5.72 3.31
C LEU A 121 -4.74 -4.80 3.01
N HIS A 122 -4.45 -3.87 3.93
CA HIS A 122 -3.29 -2.99 3.80
C HIS A 122 -1.96 -3.77 3.78
N ALA A 123 -1.85 -4.84 4.57
CA ALA A 123 -0.69 -5.72 4.53
C ALA A 123 -0.55 -6.45 3.17
N LEU A 124 -1.67 -6.86 2.55
CA LEU A 124 -1.70 -7.50 1.24
C LEU A 124 -1.24 -6.59 0.10
N LEU A 125 -1.36 -5.25 0.24
CA LEU A 125 -0.84 -4.30 -0.76
C LEU A 125 0.67 -4.42 -1.00
N LYS A 126 1.42 -4.97 -0.04
CA LYS A 126 2.86 -5.20 -0.18
C LYS A 126 3.19 -6.34 -1.15
N VAL A 127 2.23 -7.23 -1.39
CA VAL A 127 2.40 -8.44 -2.21
C VAL A 127 1.22 -8.58 -3.19
N PRO A 128 1.04 -7.64 -4.13
CA PRO A 128 0.00 -7.74 -5.13
C PRO A 128 0.34 -8.86 -6.13
N ASN A 129 -0.59 -9.78 -6.31
CA ASN A 129 -0.52 -10.85 -7.30
C ASN A 129 -1.94 -11.28 -7.74
N PRO A 130 -2.09 -12.16 -8.76
CA PRO A 130 -3.40 -12.59 -9.26
C PRO A 130 -4.32 -13.20 -8.20
N ASP A 131 -3.75 -13.90 -7.21
CA ASP A 131 -4.53 -14.56 -6.15
C ASP A 131 -5.26 -13.56 -5.24
N ARG A 132 -4.99 -12.24 -5.37
CA ARG A 132 -5.62 -11.18 -4.59
C ARG A 132 -6.89 -10.65 -5.22
N VAL A 133 -7.06 -10.85 -6.54
CA VAL A 133 -8.25 -10.39 -7.27
C VAL A 133 -9.55 -10.93 -6.64
N PRO A 134 -9.72 -12.24 -6.41
CA PRO A 134 -10.96 -12.75 -5.81
C PRO A 134 -11.25 -12.18 -4.42
N THR A 135 -10.21 -11.95 -3.61
CA THR A 135 -10.38 -11.34 -2.28
C THR A 135 -10.82 -9.88 -2.39
N ALA A 136 -10.19 -9.10 -3.29
CA ALA A 136 -10.54 -7.70 -3.51
C ALA A 136 -11.99 -7.57 -4.04
N LEU A 137 -12.36 -8.32 -5.09
CA LEU A 137 -13.70 -8.30 -5.68
C LEU A 137 -14.78 -8.76 -4.69
N LYS A 138 -14.50 -9.82 -3.92
CA LYS A 138 -15.43 -10.30 -2.89
C LYS A 138 -15.70 -9.23 -1.83
N LEU A 139 -14.68 -8.52 -1.37
CA LEU A 139 -14.84 -7.50 -0.32
C LEU A 139 -15.44 -6.21 -0.85
N LEU A 140 -15.20 -5.84 -2.10
CA LEU A 140 -15.89 -4.76 -2.78
C LEU A 140 -17.39 -5.02 -2.92
N ASN A 141 -17.75 -6.27 -3.26
CA ASN A 141 -19.12 -6.69 -3.52
C ASN A 141 -19.84 -7.24 -2.28
N SER A 142 -19.14 -7.36 -1.13
CA SER A 142 -19.70 -8.01 0.04
C SER A 142 -20.76 -7.18 0.73
N ILE A 143 -21.89 -7.82 0.98
CA ILE A 143 -22.91 -7.38 1.91
C ILE A 143 -22.52 -7.91 3.28
N ASP A 144 -22.30 -7.03 4.24
CA ASP A 144 -22.01 -7.44 5.62
C ASP A 144 -23.30 -7.91 6.31
N ARG A 145 -23.56 -9.22 6.22
CA ARG A 145 -24.75 -9.87 6.77
C ARG A 145 -24.83 -9.91 8.31
N ARG A 146 -23.81 -9.39 9.00
CA ARG A 146 -23.83 -9.28 10.46
C ARG A 146 -24.74 -8.17 10.96
N TYR A 147 -25.17 -7.28 10.08
CA TYR A 147 -26.19 -6.27 10.36
C TYR A 147 -27.54 -6.73 9.80
N GLU A 148 -28.60 -6.57 10.58
CA GLU A 148 -29.96 -6.94 10.17
C GLU A 148 -30.38 -6.32 8.82
N ASP A 149 -29.81 -5.18 8.47
CA ASP A 149 -30.11 -4.43 7.24
C ASP A 149 -29.21 -4.81 6.04
N ALA A 150 -28.55 -5.95 6.02
CA ALA A 150 -27.72 -6.42 4.89
C ALA A 150 -26.89 -5.30 4.23
N ARG A 151 -26.11 -4.57 5.03
CA ARG A 151 -25.33 -3.41 4.53
C ARG A 151 -24.10 -3.83 3.75
N LYS A 152 -23.69 -3.00 2.78
CA LYS A 152 -22.37 -3.13 2.16
C LYS A 152 -21.29 -3.17 3.24
N ALA A 153 -20.17 -3.85 2.98
CA ALA A 153 -19.00 -3.82 3.86
C ALA A 153 -18.64 -2.36 4.19
N SER A 154 -18.05 -2.14 5.37
CA SER A 154 -17.73 -0.77 5.79
C SER A 154 -16.86 -0.05 4.76
N ALA A 155 -17.08 1.24 4.56
CA ALA A 155 -16.35 2.05 3.58
C ALA A 155 -14.82 1.91 3.67
N PRO A 156 -14.19 1.91 4.86
CA PRO A 156 -12.74 1.68 4.97
C PRO A 156 -12.27 0.33 4.42
N VAL A 157 -13.07 -0.73 4.56
CA VAL A 157 -12.74 -2.06 4.01
C VAL A 157 -12.88 -2.06 2.50
N ARG A 158 -13.97 -1.48 1.96
CA ARG A 158 -14.16 -1.38 0.50
C ARG A 158 -13.05 -0.56 -0.15
N TRP A 159 -12.66 0.56 0.47
CA TRP A 159 -11.58 1.39 -0.05
C TRP A 159 -10.24 0.64 -0.07
N GLU A 160 -9.89 -0.07 1.00
CA GLU A 160 -8.65 -0.86 1.02
C GLU A 160 -8.69 -2.01 0.00
N ALA A 161 -9.88 -2.62 -0.19
CA ALA A 161 -10.07 -3.64 -1.23
C ALA A 161 -9.95 -3.05 -2.65
N ALA A 162 -10.49 -1.84 -2.89
CA ALA A 162 -10.32 -1.12 -4.16
C ALA A 162 -8.83 -0.83 -4.44
N LYS A 163 -8.09 -0.34 -3.42
CA LYS A 163 -6.64 -0.13 -3.56
C LYS A 163 -5.87 -1.42 -3.85
N LEU A 164 -6.27 -2.54 -3.24
CA LEU A 164 -5.66 -3.82 -3.52
C LEU A 164 -5.90 -4.24 -4.97
N LEU A 165 -7.12 -4.09 -5.46
CA LEU A 165 -7.45 -4.35 -6.87
C LEU A 165 -6.65 -3.45 -7.80
N PHE A 166 -6.64 -2.14 -7.54
CA PHE A 166 -5.86 -1.16 -8.30
C PHE A 166 -4.36 -1.52 -8.35
N ALA A 167 -3.77 -1.90 -7.21
CA ALA A 167 -2.36 -2.28 -7.14
C ALA A 167 -2.02 -3.53 -7.96
N VAL A 168 -2.96 -4.49 -8.06
CA VAL A 168 -2.82 -5.67 -8.92
C VAL A 168 -2.92 -5.27 -10.38
N VAL A 169 -3.94 -4.48 -10.73
CA VAL A 169 -4.19 -4.02 -12.11
C VAL A 169 -3.05 -3.15 -12.62
N GLN A 170 -2.60 -2.18 -11.84
CA GLN A 170 -1.49 -1.28 -12.19
C GLN A 170 -0.19 -2.02 -12.55
N ARG A 171 0.03 -3.18 -11.95
CA ARG A 171 1.21 -4.01 -12.22
C ARG A 171 0.95 -5.08 -13.29
N TYR A 172 -0.23 -5.09 -13.90
CA TYR A 172 -0.68 -6.17 -14.79
C TYR A 172 -0.53 -7.56 -14.16
N ALA A 173 -0.67 -7.63 -12.83
CA ALA A 173 -0.52 -8.83 -12.04
C ALA A 173 -1.87 -9.54 -11.86
N TYR A 174 -2.59 -9.79 -12.96
CA TYR A 174 -3.84 -10.57 -13.01
C TYR A 174 -3.84 -11.47 -14.25
N GLY A 175 -4.59 -12.58 -14.16
CA GLY A 175 -4.69 -13.51 -15.29
C GLY A 175 -5.73 -13.07 -16.32
N GLU A 176 -5.59 -13.54 -17.58
CA GLU A 176 -6.56 -13.25 -18.64
C GLU A 176 -8.00 -13.60 -18.26
N ASN A 177 -8.18 -14.69 -17.52
CA ASN A 177 -9.49 -15.13 -17.03
C ASN A 177 -10.10 -14.19 -15.97
N GLN A 178 -9.31 -13.32 -15.38
CA GLN A 178 -9.76 -12.33 -14.38
C GLN A 178 -10.09 -10.98 -15.00
N HIS A 179 -9.67 -10.73 -16.23
CA HIS A 179 -9.88 -9.45 -16.93
C HIS A 179 -11.37 -9.08 -16.95
N ALA A 180 -12.20 -9.92 -17.55
CA ALA A 180 -13.62 -9.67 -17.65
C ALA A 180 -14.30 -9.57 -16.28
N GLU A 181 -13.93 -10.43 -15.33
CA GLU A 181 -14.48 -10.40 -13.95
C GLU A 181 -14.19 -9.06 -13.26
N ILE A 182 -12.98 -8.51 -13.45
CA ILE A 182 -12.60 -7.20 -12.89
C ILE A 182 -13.43 -6.10 -13.52
N VAL A 183 -13.46 -6.02 -14.84
CA VAL A 183 -14.19 -4.97 -15.59
C VAL A 183 -15.67 -5.00 -15.26
N ASP A 184 -16.32 -6.16 -15.40
CA ASP A 184 -17.74 -6.31 -15.15
C ASP A 184 -18.12 -5.94 -13.71
N THR A 185 -17.31 -6.39 -12.73
CA THR A 185 -17.56 -6.07 -11.32
C THR A 185 -17.42 -4.58 -11.06
N VAL A 186 -16.37 -3.93 -11.57
CA VAL A 186 -16.14 -2.49 -11.35
C VAL A 186 -17.23 -1.66 -12.02
N LEU A 187 -17.60 -1.99 -13.26
CA LEU A 187 -18.70 -1.33 -14.00
C LEU A 187 -20.03 -1.46 -13.26
N ALA A 188 -20.32 -2.62 -12.69
CA ALA A 188 -21.54 -2.85 -11.92
C ALA A 188 -21.57 -2.08 -10.58
N LEU A 189 -20.42 -1.90 -9.94
CA LEU A 189 -20.32 -1.25 -8.63
C LEU A 189 -20.30 0.27 -8.70
N LEU A 190 -19.65 0.84 -9.73
CA LEU A 190 -19.36 2.27 -9.83
C LEU A 190 -20.60 3.18 -9.72
N PRO A 191 -21.73 2.91 -10.39
CA PRO A 191 -22.90 3.78 -10.31
C PRO A 191 -23.53 3.83 -8.91
N GLY A 192 -23.45 2.74 -8.15
CA GLY A 192 -24.05 2.60 -6.82
C GLY A 192 -23.10 2.90 -5.66
N GLU A 193 -21.83 3.22 -5.91
CA GLU A 193 -20.87 3.52 -4.85
C GLU A 193 -21.02 4.99 -4.41
N LYS A 194 -21.18 5.19 -3.10
CA LYS A 194 -21.40 6.50 -2.50
C LYS A 194 -20.14 7.10 -1.88
N GLU A 195 -19.19 6.25 -1.52
CA GLU A 195 -17.95 6.70 -0.88
C GLU A 195 -16.97 7.28 -1.90
N PRO A 196 -16.61 8.56 -1.81
CA PRO A 196 -15.77 9.21 -2.81
C PRO A 196 -14.44 8.51 -3.04
N ASN A 197 -13.75 8.11 -1.97
CA ASN A 197 -12.45 7.44 -2.07
C ASN A 197 -12.52 6.07 -2.77
N VAL A 198 -13.60 5.32 -2.56
CA VAL A 198 -13.82 4.05 -3.27
C VAL A 198 -14.09 4.34 -4.73
N ARG A 199 -14.99 5.29 -5.02
CA ARG A 199 -15.35 5.68 -6.40
C ARG A 199 -14.13 6.14 -7.19
N LEU A 200 -13.30 7.01 -6.61
CA LEU A 200 -12.05 7.48 -7.24
C LEU A 200 -11.13 6.32 -7.60
N THR A 201 -10.89 5.41 -6.65
CA THR A 201 -10.01 4.26 -6.88
C THR A 201 -10.56 3.30 -7.94
N LEU A 202 -11.88 3.11 -8.03
CA LEU A 202 -12.52 2.32 -9.08
C LEU A 202 -12.37 2.97 -10.47
N ILE A 203 -12.55 4.30 -10.55
CA ILE A 203 -12.34 5.07 -11.78
C ILE A 203 -10.89 4.94 -12.25
N GLU A 204 -9.92 5.14 -11.35
CA GLU A 204 -8.49 4.96 -11.65
C GLU A 204 -8.17 3.53 -12.09
N THR A 205 -8.86 2.53 -11.54
CA THR A 205 -8.71 1.12 -11.96
C THR A 205 -9.17 0.93 -13.41
N LEU A 206 -10.30 1.54 -13.80
CA LEU A 206 -10.83 1.47 -15.16
C LEU A 206 -9.90 2.07 -16.22
N ALA A 207 -9.02 3.00 -15.87
CA ALA A 207 -8.03 3.59 -16.78
C ALA A 207 -7.05 2.57 -17.42
N TYR A 208 -7.05 1.34 -16.94
CA TYR A 208 -6.19 0.25 -17.47
C TYR A 208 -6.91 -0.68 -18.44
N PHE A 209 -8.19 -0.43 -18.72
CA PHE A 209 -9.01 -1.32 -19.55
C PHE A 209 -9.56 -0.56 -20.77
N PRO A 210 -8.91 -0.70 -21.96
CA PRO A 210 -9.32 0.01 -23.17
C PRO A 210 -10.54 -0.67 -23.82
N GLU A 211 -11.71 -0.48 -23.21
CA GLU A 211 -12.98 -1.04 -23.67
C GLU A 211 -14.06 0.04 -23.80
N ARG A 212 -14.90 -0.05 -24.83
CA ARG A 212 -15.99 0.94 -25.05
C ARG A 212 -16.96 1.05 -23.85
N PRO A 213 -17.36 -0.03 -23.17
CA PRO A 213 -18.19 0.08 -21.96
C PRO A 213 -17.51 0.87 -20.83
N VAL A 214 -16.18 0.77 -20.71
CA VAL A 214 -15.39 1.53 -19.75
C VAL A 214 -15.43 3.02 -20.06
N LEU A 215 -15.24 3.41 -21.34
CA LEU A 215 -15.37 4.82 -21.74
C LEU A 215 -16.76 5.36 -21.43
N ALA A 216 -17.83 4.62 -21.71
CA ALA A 216 -19.18 5.04 -21.39
C ALA A 216 -19.40 5.26 -19.88
N ALA A 217 -18.86 4.38 -19.03
CA ALA A 217 -18.94 4.51 -17.58
C ALA A 217 -18.13 5.70 -17.05
N LEU A 218 -16.94 5.95 -17.60
CA LEU A 218 -16.12 7.10 -17.25
C LEU A 218 -16.78 8.43 -17.68
N ILE A 219 -17.39 8.47 -18.87
CA ILE A 219 -18.16 9.63 -19.34
C ILE A 219 -19.36 9.90 -18.41
N ALA A 220 -20.07 8.85 -17.98
CA ALA A 220 -21.14 9.00 -17.00
C ALA A 220 -20.64 9.51 -15.64
N ALA A 221 -19.38 9.19 -15.25
CA ALA A 221 -18.78 9.71 -14.03
C ALA A 221 -18.45 11.22 -14.10
N LEU A 222 -18.36 11.83 -15.28
CA LEU A 222 -18.21 13.27 -15.44
C LEU A 222 -19.47 14.06 -15.02
N ASP A 223 -20.65 13.43 -15.01
CA ASP A 223 -21.89 14.04 -14.51
C ASP A 223 -21.96 14.11 -12.96
N ASN A 224 -20.90 13.69 -12.26
CA ASN A 224 -20.89 13.69 -10.80
C ASN A 224 -20.74 15.10 -10.23
N GLU A 225 -21.37 15.39 -9.07
CA GLU A 225 -21.25 16.67 -8.39
C GLU A 225 -19.84 16.92 -7.78
N ASP A 226 -19.11 15.85 -7.46
CA ASP A 226 -17.77 15.92 -6.89
C ASP A 226 -16.71 16.12 -7.98
N PHE A 227 -16.08 17.30 -7.97
CA PHE A 227 -15.01 17.63 -8.92
C PHE A 227 -13.85 16.64 -8.92
N ALA A 228 -13.50 16.04 -7.79
CA ALA A 228 -12.45 15.03 -7.74
C ALA A 228 -12.82 13.79 -8.57
N VAL A 229 -14.10 13.40 -8.56
CA VAL A 229 -14.63 12.31 -9.39
C VAL A 229 -14.60 12.67 -10.87
N GLN A 230 -15.08 13.89 -11.22
CA GLN A 230 -15.02 14.40 -12.61
C GLN A 230 -13.57 14.41 -13.12
N HIS A 231 -12.65 14.92 -12.29
CA HIS A 231 -11.25 15.01 -12.67
C HIS A 231 -10.59 13.65 -12.86
N ALA A 232 -10.86 12.70 -11.97
CA ALA A 232 -10.35 11.33 -12.11
C ALA A 232 -10.91 10.65 -13.36
N ALA A 233 -12.20 10.86 -13.67
CA ALA A 233 -12.84 10.35 -14.88
C ALA A 233 -12.21 10.96 -16.15
N GLU A 234 -12.04 12.29 -16.21
CA GLU A 234 -11.36 12.96 -17.33
C GLU A 234 -9.95 12.42 -17.52
N MET A 235 -9.15 12.31 -16.44
CA MET A 235 -7.78 11.80 -16.54
C MET A 235 -7.72 10.36 -17.01
N SER A 236 -8.68 9.53 -16.61
CA SER A 236 -8.81 8.14 -17.06
C SER A 236 -9.20 8.06 -18.53
N LEU A 237 -10.14 8.90 -18.98
CA LEU A 237 -10.50 9.02 -20.40
C LEU A 237 -9.32 9.48 -21.25
N VAL A 238 -8.58 10.49 -20.78
CA VAL A 238 -7.35 10.97 -21.46
C VAL A 238 -6.30 9.86 -21.55
N ALA A 239 -6.10 9.09 -20.50
CA ALA A 239 -5.13 7.97 -20.50
C ALA A 239 -5.51 6.88 -21.53
N LEU A 240 -6.80 6.60 -21.67
CA LEU A 240 -7.30 5.57 -22.59
C LEU A 240 -7.36 6.04 -24.05
N THR A 241 -7.61 7.33 -24.28
CA THR A 241 -7.93 7.84 -25.63
C THR A 241 -6.89 8.78 -26.21
N GLY A 242 -6.02 9.38 -25.39
CA GLY A 242 -5.09 10.45 -25.82
C GLY A 242 -5.76 11.78 -26.16
N VAL A 243 -7.07 11.93 -25.86
CA VAL A 243 -7.87 13.13 -26.19
C VAL A 243 -8.38 13.76 -24.89
N THR A 244 -8.71 15.05 -24.91
CA THR A 244 -9.37 15.74 -23.79
C THR A 244 -10.55 16.58 -24.29
N HIS A 245 -11.63 16.57 -23.53
CA HIS A 245 -12.78 17.44 -23.70
C HIS A 245 -13.09 18.26 -22.45
N HIS A 246 -12.08 18.44 -21.59
CA HIS A 246 -12.11 19.37 -20.45
C HIS A 246 -13.31 19.18 -19.50
N HIS A 247 -13.62 17.95 -19.13
CA HIS A 247 -14.74 17.56 -18.24
C HIS A 247 -16.13 17.79 -18.84
N ASP A 248 -16.27 18.03 -20.14
CA ASP A 248 -17.58 18.17 -20.80
C ASP A 248 -18.11 16.77 -21.18
N PRO A 249 -19.12 16.23 -20.49
CA PRO A 249 -19.64 14.91 -20.77
C PRO A 249 -20.36 14.82 -22.12
N ASP A 250 -20.96 15.92 -22.61
CA ASP A 250 -21.66 15.90 -23.89
C ASP A 250 -20.67 15.91 -25.04
N ALA A 251 -19.59 16.69 -24.94
CA ALA A 251 -18.50 16.63 -25.90
C ALA A 251 -17.86 15.25 -25.97
N TRP A 252 -17.66 14.59 -24.83
CA TRP A 252 -17.16 13.21 -24.76
C TRP A 252 -18.13 12.18 -25.40
N ARG A 253 -19.44 12.30 -25.13
CA ARG A 253 -20.47 11.44 -25.74
C ARG A 253 -20.50 11.60 -27.25
N GLN A 254 -20.46 12.83 -27.74
CA GLN A 254 -20.45 13.14 -29.16
C GLN A 254 -19.19 12.61 -29.84
N TRP A 255 -18.03 12.79 -29.24
CA TRP A 255 -16.77 12.27 -29.75
C TRP A 255 -16.78 10.74 -29.80
N LEU A 256 -17.21 10.04 -28.75
CA LEU A 256 -17.24 8.58 -28.71
C LEU A 256 -18.19 7.99 -29.77
N ALA A 257 -19.29 8.67 -30.07
CA ALA A 257 -20.23 8.26 -31.10
C ALA A 257 -19.65 8.35 -32.54
N GLN A 258 -18.63 9.20 -32.74
CA GLN A 258 -18.02 9.44 -34.04
C GLN A 258 -16.65 8.73 -34.20
N ALA A 259 -16.05 8.28 -33.10
CA ALA A 259 -14.74 7.64 -33.12
C ALA A 259 -14.83 6.19 -33.65
N ASP A 260 -14.16 5.93 -34.78
CA ASP A 260 -14.02 4.57 -35.33
C ASP A 260 -13.16 3.71 -34.38
N ASP A 261 -11.97 4.20 -34.03
CA ASP A 261 -11.08 3.61 -33.04
C ASP A 261 -10.77 4.62 -31.93
N PRO A 262 -11.49 4.54 -30.80
CA PRO A 262 -11.27 5.47 -29.70
C PRO A 262 -9.95 5.23 -28.93
N PHE A 263 -9.24 4.16 -29.21
CA PHE A 263 -8.01 3.77 -28.50
C PHE A 263 -6.73 3.97 -29.32
N ALA A 264 -6.84 4.55 -30.51
CA ALA A 264 -5.71 4.77 -31.42
C ALA A 264 -4.54 5.57 -30.78
N HIS A 265 -4.83 6.41 -29.79
CA HIS A 265 -3.86 7.27 -29.12
C HIS A 265 -3.71 6.95 -27.61
N THR A 266 -4.01 5.72 -27.20
CA THR A 266 -3.89 5.29 -25.79
C THR A 266 -2.49 5.59 -25.25
N GLY A 267 -2.43 6.23 -24.07
CA GLY A 267 -1.18 6.59 -23.40
C GLY A 267 -0.52 7.87 -23.92
N GLU A 268 -1.02 8.49 -24.99
CA GLU A 268 -0.54 9.79 -25.45
C GLU A 268 -1.07 10.91 -24.56
N THR A 269 -0.26 11.96 -24.38
CA THR A 269 -0.72 13.16 -23.67
C THR A 269 -1.19 14.20 -24.66
N PRO A 270 -2.44 14.66 -24.62
CA PRO A 270 -2.96 15.71 -25.48
C PRO A 270 -2.08 16.98 -25.46
N ARG A 271 -1.91 17.64 -26.63
CA ARG A 271 -1.05 18.82 -26.76
C ARG A 271 -1.47 19.95 -25.82
N GLU A 272 -2.78 20.11 -25.57
CA GLU A 272 -3.35 21.11 -24.68
C GLU A 272 -2.89 20.93 -23.21
N LEU A 273 -2.71 19.69 -22.79
CA LEU A 273 -2.20 19.36 -21.46
C LEU A 273 -0.67 19.43 -21.39
N GLN A 274 0.03 19.16 -22.50
CA GLN A 274 1.50 19.33 -22.58
C GLN A 274 1.90 20.80 -22.43
N ALA A 275 1.17 21.72 -23.07
CA ALA A 275 1.45 23.17 -23.02
C ALA A 275 1.34 23.74 -21.60
N LYS A 276 0.47 23.16 -20.74
CA LYS A 276 0.33 23.57 -19.32
C LYS A 276 1.47 23.09 -18.43
N ARG A 277 2.21 22.05 -18.83
CA ARG A 277 3.39 21.56 -18.08
C ARG A 277 4.67 22.37 -18.34
N GLY A 278 4.71 23.16 -19.42
CA GLY A 278 5.92 23.84 -19.92
C GLY A 278 6.29 25.16 -19.23
N LYS A 279 5.55 25.65 -18.24
CA LYS A 279 5.95 26.83 -17.46
C LYS A 279 6.27 26.40 -16.03
N PRO A 280 7.57 26.46 -15.60
CA PRO A 280 7.90 26.27 -14.19
C PRO A 280 7.21 27.38 -13.38
N ARG A 281 6.50 27.02 -12.38
CA ARG A 281 5.69 27.87 -11.49
C ARG A 281 6.56 28.73 -10.54
N TRP A 282 7.80 29.06 -10.94
CA TRP A 282 8.80 29.68 -10.06
C TRP A 282 9.13 31.13 -10.43
N ASP A 283 8.46 31.71 -11.42
CA ASP A 283 8.73 33.09 -11.89
C ASP A 283 8.36 34.18 -10.86
N TRP A 284 7.65 33.83 -9.77
CA TRP A 284 7.29 34.77 -8.70
C TRP A 284 8.32 34.88 -7.56
N LEU A 285 9.41 34.06 -7.59
CA LEU A 285 10.49 34.12 -6.61
C LEU A 285 11.65 35.06 -7.01
N GLN A 286 11.51 35.82 -8.08
CA GLN A 286 12.52 36.78 -8.56
C GLN A 286 12.16 38.24 -8.12
N TRP A 287 11.85 38.43 -6.81
CA TRP A 287 11.81 39.74 -6.20
C TRP A 287 12.62 39.77 -4.91
#